data_f773464ded4bf900583a27677270dcae
#
_entry.id   f773464ded4bf900583a27677270dcae
#
_cell.length_a   1.000
_cell.length_b   1.000
_cell.length_c   1.000
_cell.angle_alpha   90.00
_cell.angle_beta   90.00
_cell.angle_gamma   90.00
#
_symmetry.space_group_name_H-M   'P 1'
#
loop_
_entity.id
_entity.type
_entity.pdbx_description
1 polymer ?
#
loop_
_entity_poly.entity_id
_entity_poly.type
_entity_poly.pdbx_seq_one_letter_code
_entity_poly.pdbx_strand_id
1 'polypeptide(L)'
;IYGYTLTDERQTAGQNPAWSVLDTKISAAVAQSESANDRLALLQINLKQFADRDLTENALAELKHILTRWEESSCSLILRFLYDWDGNAQSTEPNDISQIEKHMRQCAQILNEHKDNIYLVQGIFIGNYGEMHHSRFSSEEEQIQLFTVLRGSLDDEIYMAVRTPAQLRAVLAADHLDEGCLLYTSPSPRDS
;
A
#
# COMPACT_ATOMS: atom_id res chain seq x y z
N ILE A 1 5.76 -10.88 -6.18
CA ILE A 1 5.79 -9.48 -5.68
C ILE A 1 6.06 -8.56 -6.86
N TYR A 2 5.26 -7.50 -6.99
CA TYR A 2 5.29 -6.57 -8.11
C TYR A 2 5.33 -5.13 -7.60
N GLY A 3 6.31 -4.34 -8.05
CA GLY A 3 6.54 -2.97 -7.57
C GLY A 3 6.19 -1.91 -8.60
N TYR A 4 5.48 -0.87 -8.18
CA TYR A 4 5.09 0.29 -8.98
C TYR A 4 5.47 1.58 -8.25
N THR A 5 5.88 2.60 -8.99
CA THR A 5 6.13 3.94 -8.43
C THR A 5 5.13 4.89 -9.05
N LEU A 6 4.31 5.53 -8.22
CA LEU A 6 3.37 6.54 -8.71
C LEU A 6 4.14 7.80 -9.14
N THR A 7 3.70 8.36 -10.25
CA THR A 7 4.32 9.53 -10.86
C THR A 7 3.30 10.64 -11.07
N ASP A 8 3.78 11.86 -11.30
CA ASP A 8 2.94 13.03 -11.63
C ASP A 8 2.88 13.29 -13.15
N GLU A 9 3.15 12.29 -13.96
CA GLU A 9 3.14 12.45 -15.40
C GLU A 9 1.71 12.60 -15.92
N ARG A 10 1.43 13.74 -16.59
CA ARG A 10 0.12 14.01 -17.16
C ARG A 10 -0.26 12.99 -18.23
N GLN A 11 -1.44 12.43 -18.07
CA GLN A 11 -2.11 11.75 -19.17
C GLN A 11 -2.53 12.77 -20.23
N THR A 12 -1.93 12.72 -21.39
CA THR A 12 -2.58 13.25 -22.58
C THR A 12 -3.45 12.12 -23.13
N ALA A 13 -4.76 12.31 -23.15
CA ALA A 13 -5.71 11.31 -23.63
C ALA A 13 -5.24 10.70 -24.97
N GLY A 14 -4.95 9.41 -24.94
CA GLY A 14 -4.57 8.63 -26.12
C GLY A 14 -3.08 8.57 -26.47
N GLN A 15 -2.16 9.25 -25.76
CA GLN A 15 -0.74 9.29 -26.10
C GLN A 15 0.20 9.46 -24.90
N ASN A 16 0.03 8.70 -23.83
CA ASN A 16 1.03 8.73 -22.76
C ASN A 16 2.04 7.58 -22.92
N PRO A 17 3.31 7.85 -23.35
CA PRO A 17 4.35 6.83 -23.42
C PRO A 17 4.62 6.16 -22.06
N ALA A 18 4.48 6.90 -20.95
CA ALA A 18 4.66 6.36 -19.60
C ALA A 18 3.65 5.26 -19.27
N TRP A 19 2.38 5.42 -19.66
CA TRP A 19 1.37 4.38 -19.47
C TRP A 19 1.56 3.18 -20.38
N SER A 20 2.08 3.33 -21.59
CA SER A 20 2.40 2.17 -22.43
C SER A 20 3.50 1.30 -21.82
N VAL A 21 4.48 1.90 -21.14
CA VAL A 21 5.50 1.18 -20.38
C VAL A 21 4.90 0.53 -19.15
N LEU A 22 4.04 1.24 -18.42
CA LEU A 22 3.32 0.72 -17.26
C LEU A 22 2.42 -0.45 -17.65
N ASP A 23 1.64 -0.32 -18.72
CA ASP A 23 0.77 -1.38 -19.23
C ASP A 23 1.56 -2.63 -19.66
N THR A 24 2.70 -2.45 -20.32
CA THR A 24 3.58 -3.55 -20.65
C THR A 24 4.08 -4.27 -19.41
N LYS A 25 4.48 -3.51 -18.39
CA LYS A 25 4.95 -4.04 -17.12
C LYS A 25 3.83 -4.79 -16.38
N ILE A 26 2.63 -4.22 -16.31
CA ILE A 26 1.47 -4.87 -15.65
C ILE A 26 1.08 -6.13 -16.41
N SER A 27 0.95 -6.08 -17.73
CA SER A 27 0.59 -7.25 -18.55
C SER A 27 1.58 -8.41 -18.38
N ALA A 28 2.88 -8.11 -18.34
CA ALA A 28 3.90 -9.11 -18.06
C ALA A 28 3.77 -9.72 -16.66
N ALA A 29 3.49 -8.89 -15.66
CA ALA A 29 3.29 -9.33 -14.28
C ALA A 29 2.05 -10.21 -14.12
N VAL A 30 0.92 -9.82 -14.73
CA VAL A 30 -0.33 -10.61 -14.75
C VAL A 30 -0.10 -11.94 -15.43
N ALA A 31 0.49 -11.96 -16.62
CA ALA A 31 0.80 -13.21 -17.35
C ALA A 31 1.74 -14.13 -16.56
N GLN A 32 2.71 -13.56 -15.82
CA GLN A 32 3.58 -14.33 -14.94
C GLN A 32 2.80 -14.97 -13.78
N SER A 33 1.91 -14.22 -13.11
CA SER A 33 1.09 -14.73 -12.02
C SER A 33 0.14 -15.84 -12.48
N GLU A 34 -0.47 -15.67 -13.64
CA GLU A 34 -1.35 -16.68 -14.23
C GLU A 34 -0.59 -17.96 -14.60
N SER A 35 0.59 -17.85 -15.21
CA SER A 35 1.42 -19.01 -15.57
C SER A 35 1.92 -19.76 -14.33
N ALA A 36 2.13 -19.05 -13.21
CA ALA A 36 2.48 -19.64 -11.92
C ALA A 36 1.24 -20.21 -11.17
N ASN A 37 0.03 -19.95 -11.65
CA ASN A 37 -1.24 -20.25 -10.98
C ASN A 37 -1.32 -19.60 -9.58
N ASP A 38 -0.79 -18.38 -9.45
CA ASP A 38 -0.85 -17.61 -8.21
C ASP A 38 -2.31 -17.25 -7.88
N ARG A 39 -2.63 -17.26 -6.58
CA ARG A 39 -3.93 -16.83 -6.06
C ARG A 39 -3.85 -15.48 -5.35
N LEU A 40 -2.67 -15.09 -4.95
CA LEU A 40 -2.38 -13.83 -4.27
C LEU A 40 -1.22 -13.13 -4.96
N ALA A 41 -1.37 -11.84 -5.20
CA ALA A 41 -0.30 -10.98 -5.71
C ALA A 41 -0.02 -9.84 -4.73
N LEU A 42 1.23 -9.69 -4.29
CA LEU A 42 1.67 -8.54 -3.50
C LEU A 42 2.08 -7.41 -4.43
N LEU A 43 1.35 -6.31 -4.40
CA LEU A 43 1.68 -5.07 -5.09
C LEU A 43 2.30 -4.07 -4.12
N GLN A 44 3.51 -3.65 -4.39
CA GLN A 44 4.19 -2.57 -3.67
C GLN A 44 4.05 -1.26 -4.45
N ILE A 45 3.43 -0.26 -3.83
CA ILE A 45 3.14 1.04 -4.43
C ILE A 45 4.00 2.10 -3.75
N ASN A 46 4.97 2.65 -4.49
CA ASN A 46 5.89 3.65 -3.97
C ASN A 46 5.37 5.07 -4.20
N LEU A 47 5.29 5.84 -3.11
CA LEU A 47 4.79 7.22 -3.06
C LEU A 47 5.91 8.25 -2.87
N LYS A 48 7.18 7.88 -3.00
CA LYS A 48 8.34 8.72 -2.68
C LYS A 48 8.30 10.09 -3.36
N GLN A 49 7.78 10.18 -4.59
CA GLN A 49 7.69 11.44 -5.32
C GLN A 49 6.73 12.45 -4.69
N PHE A 50 5.90 12.00 -3.77
CA PHE A 50 4.88 12.80 -3.08
C PHE A 50 5.18 12.98 -1.58
N ALA A 51 6.39 12.67 -1.11
CA ALA A 51 6.74 12.75 0.31
C ALA A 51 6.54 14.16 0.91
N ASP A 52 6.58 15.20 0.10
CA ASP A 52 6.45 16.61 0.48
C ASP A 52 5.12 17.26 0.08
N ARG A 53 4.20 16.53 -0.55
CA ARG A 53 2.92 17.03 -1.06
C ARG A 53 1.86 15.95 -1.18
N ASP A 54 0.62 16.36 -1.34
CA ASP A 54 -0.51 15.46 -1.58
C ASP A 54 -0.35 14.72 -2.93
N LEU A 55 -0.96 13.54 -3.04
CA LEU A 55 -1.07 12.82 -4.31
C LEU A 55 -1.89 13.65 -5.28
N THR A 56 -1.39 13.78 -6.50
CA THR A 56 -2.10 14.49 -7.57
C THR A 56 -3.20 13.61 -8.17
N GLU A 57 -4.12 14.24 -8.90
CA GLU A 57 -5.14 13.50 -9.66
C GLU A 57 -4.51 12.50 -10.65
N ASN A 58 -3.36 12.85 -11.23
CA ASN A 58 -2.62 11.96 -12.12
C ASN A 58 -2.09 10.73 -11.39
N ALA A 59 -1.51 10.90 -10.20
CA ALA A 59 -1.02 9.79 -9.38
C ALA A 59 -2.17 8.88 -8.92
N LEU A 60 -3.31 9.44 -8.53
CA LEU A 60 -4.49 8.67 -8.16
C LEU A 60 -5.09 7.93 -9.36
N ALA A 61 -5.11 8.55 -10.54
CA ALA A 61 -5.53 7.89 -11.78
C ALA A 61 -4.59 6.74 -12.15
N GLU A 62 -3.27 6.90 -11.94
CA GLU A 62 -2.29 5.82 -12.16
C GLU A 62 -2.52 4.66 -11.18
N LEU A 63 -2.77 4.94 -9.89
CA LEU A 63 -3.12 3.90 -8.91
C LEU A 63 -4.38 3.15 -9.35
N LYS A 64 -5.45 3.87 -9.71
CA LYS A 64 -6.69 3.28 -10.20
C LYS A 64 -6.45 2.41 -11.45
N HIS A 65 -5.64 2.88 -12.37
CA HIS A 65 -5.30 2.13 -13.58
C HIS A 65 -4.58 0.81 -13.25
N ILE A 66 -3.58 0.85 -12.34
CA ILE A 66 -2.88 -0.36 -11.88
C ILE A 66 -3.88 -1.38 -11.33
N LEU A 67 -4.79 -0.95 -10.43
CA LEU A 67 -5.77 -1.84 -9.83
C LEU A 67 -6.73 -2.43 -10.88
N THR A 68 -7.29 -1.58 -11.76
CA THR A 68 -8.18 -2.01 -12.85
C THR A 68 -7.52 -3.07 -13.74
N ARG A 69 -6.23 -2.89 -14.07
CA ARG A 69 -5.50 -3.88 -14.88
C ARG A 69 -5.26 -5.20 -14.13
N TRP A 70 -5.08 -5.16 -12.81
CA TRP A 70 -4.94 -6.37 -11.99
C TRP A 70 -6.26 -7.10 -11.74
N GLU A 71 -7.42 -6.44 -11.88
CA GLU A 71 -8.73 -7.10 -11.87
C GLU A 71 -8.92 -8.09 -13.03
N GLU A 72 -8.14 -7.94 -14.10
CA GLU A 72 -8.13 -8.90 -15.22
C GLU A 72 -7.45 -10.23 -14.85
N SER A 73 -6.71 -10.27 -13.73
CA SER A 73 -6.06 -11.48 -13.23
C SER A 73 -6.98 -12.29 -12.31
N SER A 74 -6.62 -13.55 -12.06
CA SER A 74 -7.30 -14.41 -11.07
C SER A 74 -6.78 -14.23 -9.64
N CYS A 75 -5.91 -13.25 -9.39
CA CYS A 75 -5.29 -13.00 -8.10
C CYS A 75 -6.13 -12.06 -7.24
N SER A 76 -6.27 -12.37 -5.94
CA SER A 76 -6.60 -11.35 -4.95
C SER A 76 -5.35 -10.57 -4.57
N LEU A 77 -5.50 -9.28 -4.30
CA LEU A 77 -4.38 -8.37 -4.11
C LEU A 77 -4.04 -8.17 -2.63
N ILE A 78 -2.77 -8.23 -2.34
CA ILE A 78 -2.16 -7.69 -1.12
C ILE A 78 -1.50 -6.38 -1.52
N LEU A 79 -1.88 -5.27 -0.90
CA LEU A 79 -1.31 -3.96 -1.20
C LEU A 79 -0.37 -3.53 -0.09
N ARG A 80 0.78 -3.01 -0.46
CA ARG A 80 1.74 -2.40 0.45
C ARG A 80 2.21 -1.07 -0.11
N PHE A 81 1.97 -0.01 0.62
CA PHE A 81 2.44 1.33 0.28
C PHE A 81 3.75 1.65 0.99
N LEU A 82 4.63 2.41 0.34
CA LEU A 82 5.95 2.73 0.85
C LEU A 82 6.50 4.03 0.24
N TYR A 83 7.56 4.56 0.84
CA TYR A 83 8.32 5.69 0.32
C TYR A 83 9.78 5.32 -0.01
N ASP A 84 10.11 4.04 0.08
CA ASP A 84 11.49 3.57 0.03
C ASP A 84 11.64 2.23 -0.71
N TRP A 85 12.65 2.16 -1.59
CA TRP A 85 13.06 0.90 -2.24
C TRP A 85 14.38 0.35 -1.72
N ASP A 86 15.17 1.16 -0.98
CA ASP A 86 16.60 0.93 -0.77
C ASP A 86 16.97 0.71 0.70
N GLY A 87 16.00 0.63 1.61
CA GLY A 87 16.23 0.50 3.04
C GLY A 87 16.58 1.81 3.75
N ASN A 88 16.11 2.95 3.23
CA ASN A 88 16.38 4.31 3.73
C ASN A 88 15.11 5.09 4.07
N ALA A 89 14.08 4.43 4.60
CA ALA A 89 12.78 5.03 4.87
C ALA A 89 12.85 6.33 5.68
N GLN A 90 13.69 6.38 6.71
CA GLN A 90 13.87 7.59 7.54
C GLN A 90 14.25 8.86 6.74
N SER A 91 14.87 8.72 5.56
CA SER A 91 15.24 9.84 4.71
C SER A 91 14.25 10.12 3.58
N THR A 92 13.37 9.17 3.27
CA THR A 92 12.48 9.22 2.11
C THR A 92 11.01 9.38 2.48
N GLU A 93 10.64 9.07 3.72
CA GLU A 93 9.29 9.30 4.25
C GLU A 93 8.98 10.81 4.35
N PRO A 94 7.70 11.19 4.33
CA PRO A 94 7.27 12.55 4.67
C PRO A 94 7.89 13.03 5.99
N ASN A 95 8.13 14.34 6.10
CA ASN A 95 8.63 14.93 7.34
C ASN A 95 7.55 15.04 8.43
N ASP A 96 6.28 15.00 8.02
CA ASP A 96 5.12 15.15 8.88
C ASP A 96 4.20 13.94 8.74
N ILE A 97 3.79 13.35 9.86
CA ILE A 97 2.87 12.22 9.92
C ILE A 97 1.52 12.55 9.26
N SER A 98 1.08 13.80 9.35
CA SER A 98 -0.17 14.26 8.73
C SER A 98 -0.16 14.13 7.19
N GLN A 99 1.02 14.18 6.57
CA GLN A 99 1.13 13.94 5.13
C GLN A 99 0.92 12.47 4.79
N ILE A 100 1.39 11.55 5.63
CA ILE A 100 1.12 10.11 5.46
C ILE A 100 -0.38 9.84 5.61
N GLU A 101 -1.03 10.44 6.60
CA GLU A 101 -2.47 10.31 6.80
C GLU A 101 -3.29 10.80 5.59
N LYS A 102 -2.86 11.91 4.97
CA LYS A 102 -3.51 12.39 3.73
C LYS A 102 -3.38 11.39 2.61
N HIS A 103 -2.17 10.85 2.39
CA HIS A 103 -1.96 9.81 1.38
C HIS A 103 -2.80 8.56 1.65
N MET A 104 -2.92 8.15 2.91
CA MET A 104 -3.80 7.04 3.30
C MET A 104 -5.25 7.29 2.89
N ARG A 105 -5.78 8.49 3.22
CA ARG A 105 -7.16 8.85 2.86
C ARG A 105 -7.36 8.94 1.35
N GLN A 106 -6.39 9.51 0.62
CA GLN A 106 -6.45 9.61 -0.84
C GLN A 106 -6.41 8.23 -1.49
N CYS A 107 -5.48 7.36 -1.07
CA CYS A 107 -5.40 5.99 -1.58
C CYS A 107 -6.66 5.19 -1.24
N ALA A 108 -7.15 5.27 0.00
CA ALA A 108 -8.31 4.52 0.46
C ALA A 108 -9.56 4.78 -0.40
N GLN A 109 -9.75 6.00 -0.91
CA GLN A 109 -10.86 6.29 -1.84
C GLN A 109 -10.81 5.40 -3.09
N ILE A 110 -9.63 5.24 -3.65
CA ILE A 110 -9.44 4.37 -4.83
C ILE A 110 -9.55 2.89 -4.44
N LEU A 111 -8.97 2.49 -3.29
CA LEU A 111 -9.02 1.11 -2.84
C LEU A 111 -10.45 0.63 -2.60
N ASN A 112 -11.29 1.48 -2.02
CA ASN A 112 -12.70 1.18 -1.75
C ASN A 112 -13.52 0.95 -3.04
N GLU A 113 -13.12 1.59 -4.15
CA GLU A 113 -13.73 1.34 -5.47
C GLU A 113 -13.36 -0.05 -6.03
N HIS A 114 -12.24 -0.64 -5.58
CA HIS A 114 -11.67 -1.91 -6.03
C HIS A 114 -11.68 -3.02 -4.97
N LYS A 115 -12.50 -2.87 -3.90
CA LYS A 115 -12.47 -3.73 -2.73
C LYS A 115 -12.65 -5.22 -3.02
N ASP A 116 -13.45 -5.57 -4.03
CA ASP A 116 -13.74 -6.96 -4.39
C ASP A 116 -12.49 -7.76 -4.81
N ASN A 117 -11.46 -7.05 -5.27
CA ASN A 117 -10.18 -7.66 -5.68
C ASN A 117 -9.07 -7.49 -4.64
N ILE A 118 -9.28 -6.67 -3.61
CA ILE A 118 -8.28 -6.40 -2.58
C ILE A 118 -8.56 -7.27 -1.36
N TYR A 119 -7.66 -8.21 -1.08
CA TYR A 119 -7.74 -9.04 0.11
C TYR A 119 -7.32 -8.27 1.36
N LEU A 120 -6.16 -7.60 1.33
CA LEU A 120 -5.69 -6.81 2.46
C LEU A 120 -4.71 -5.71 2.08
N VAL A 121 -4.60 -4.71 2.96
CA VAL A 121 -3.52 -3.72 2.99
C VAL A 121 -2.53 -4.12 4.08
N GLN A 122 -1.26 -4.33 3.72
CA GLN A 122 -0.19 -4.73 4.62
C GLN A 122 0.64 -3.52 5.07
N GLY A 123 0.75 -3.32 6.37
CA GLY A 123 1.46 -2.20 6.98
C GLY A 123 0.67 -0.89 6.95
N ILE A 124 1.34 0.18 7.33
CA ILE A 124 0.78 1.53 7.49
C ILE A 124 1.60 2.59 6.74
N PHE A 125 2.05 2.27 5.54
CA PHE A 125 2.80 3.15 4.62
C PHE A 125 4.23 3.47 5.06
N ILE A 126 4.67 3.12 6.26
CA ILE A 126 5.96 3.50 6.83
C ILE A 126 6.98 2.36 6.89
N GLY A 127 8.24 2.74 7.08
CA GLY A 127 9.36 1.83 7.28
C GLY A 127 10.01 1.37 5.99
N ASN A 128 11.16 0.77 6.14
CA ASN A 128 11.89 0.19 5.01
C ASN A 128 11.00 -0.81 4.28
N TYR A 129 10.90 -0.65 2.97
CA TYR A 129 10.06 -1.49 2.10
C TYR A 129 8.57 -1.48 2.46
N GLY A 130 8.09 -0.50 3.25
CA GLY A 130 6.73 -0.45 3.78
C GLY A 130 6.46 -1.46 4.91
N GLU A 131 7.50 -1.99 5.55
CA GLU A 131 7.41 -3.05 6.56
C GLU A 131 7.44 -2.55 8.01
N MET A 132 7.15 -1.29 8.25
CA MET A 132 6.97 -0.68 9.58
C MET A 132 8.23 -0.68 10.46
N HIS A 133 9.41 -1.01 9.93
CA HIS A 133 10.67 -0.94 10.66
C HIS A 133 11.60 0.14 10.11
N HIS A 134 12.47 0.69 10.96
CA HIS A 134 13.39 1.78 10.58
C HIS A 134 12.66 2.99 9.98
N SER A 135 11.46 3.27 10.49
CA SER A 135 10.70 4.46 10.14
C SER A 135 11.12 5.65 11.00
N ARG A 136 10.82 6.83 10.51
CA ARG A 136 10.84 8.08 11.26
C ARG A 136 9.75 8.10 12.35
N PHE A 137 8.61 7.45 12.08
CA PHE A 137 7.43 7.34 12.93
C PHE A 137 7.36 5.95 13.56
N SER A 138 8.23 5.69 14.55
CA SER A 138 8.41 4.35 15.11
C SER A 138 7.82 4.17 16.50
N SER A 139 7.30 5.21 17.15
CA SER A 139 6.63 5.08 18.43
C SER A 139 5.32 4.33 18.31
N GLU A 140 4.92 3.63 19.39
CA GLU A 140 3.65 2.91 19.44
C GLU A 140 2.46 3.84 19.19
N GLU A 141 2.51 5.06 19.76
CA GLU A 141 1.46 6.07 19.60
C GLU A 141 1.29 6.51 18.14
N GLU A 142 2.39 6.81 17.43
CA GLU A 142 2.36 7.15 16.01
C GLU A 142 1.84 6.00 15.14
N GLN A 143 2.23 4.77 15.44
CA GLN A 143 1.77 3.60 14.72
C GLN A 143 0.26 3.38 14.94
N ILE A 144 -0.23 3.50 16.16
CA ILE A 144 -1.67 3.41 16.47
C ILE A 144 -2.43 4.52 15.73
N GLN A 145 -1.92 5.76 15.73
CA GLN A 145 -2.52 6.88 15.00
C GLN A 145 -2.68 6.56 13.51
N LEU A 146 -1.63 6.10 12.85
CA LEU A 146 -1.67 5.75 11.42
C LEU A 146 -2.62 4.56 11.15
N PHE A 147 -2.61 3.55 12.03
CA PHE A 147 -3.55 2.43 11.94
C PHE A 147 -5.01 2.90 11.99
N THR A 148 -5.33 3.74 12.98
CA THR A 148 -6.68 4.27 13.17
C THR A 148 -7.14 5.05 11.94
N VAL A 149 -6.27 5.89 11.38
CA VAL A 149 -6.59 6.66 10.17
C VAL A 149 -6.82 5.75 8.98
N LEU A 150 -5.94 4.77 8.75
CA LEU A 150 -6.06 3.86 7.61
C LEU A 150 -7.32 3.00 7.75
N ARG A 151 -7.55 2.38 8.92
CA ARG A 151 -8.74 1.55 9.17
C ARG A 151 -10.03 2.36 8.97
N GLY A 152 -10.10 3.55 9.53
CA GLY A 152 -11.27 4.43 9.41
C GLY A 152 -11.51 4.98 7.99
N SER A 153 -10.56 4.80 7.07
CA SER A 153 -10.65 5.23 5.68
C SER A 153 -10.97 4.09 4.71
N LEU A 154 -10.65 2.85 5.07
CA LEU A 154 -10.90 1.66 4.26
C LEU A 154 -12.31 1.11 4.47
N ASP A 155 -12.87 0.52 3.42
CA ASP A 155 -14.08 -0.29 3.50
C ASP A 155 -13.85 -1.51 4.42
N ASP A 156 -14.90 -1.95 5.15
CA ASP A 156 -14.79 -3.03 6.13
C ASP A 156 -14.46 -4.40 5.51
N GLU A 157 -14.67 -4.57 4.22
CA GLU A 157 -14.31 -5.78 3.48
C GLU A 157 -12.82 -5.90 3.18
N ILE A 158 -12.06 -4.78 3.30
CA ILE A 158 -10.61 -4.78 3.11
C ILE A 158 -9.92 -5.04 4.45
N TYR A 159 -9.26 -6.17 4.59
CA TYR A 159 -8.49 -6.49 5.79
C TYR A 159 -7.23 -5.63 5.89
N MET A 160 -6.73 -5.48 7.11
CA MET A 160 -5.41 -4.89 7.37
C MET A 160 -4.50 -5.94 8.00
N ALA A 161 -3.22 -5.90 7.69
CA ALA A 161 -2.24 -6.78 8.29
C ALA A 161 -1.12 -6.01 8.98
N VAL A 162 -0.81 -6.42 10.20
CA VAL A 162 0.33 -5.94 10.99
C VAL A 162 1.50 -6.93 10.89
N ARG A 163 2.72 -6.45 11.15
CA ARG A 163 3.93 -7.27 11.01
C ARG A 163 4.25 -8.12 12.23
N THR A 164 4.04 -7.60 13.43
CA THR A 164 4.47 -8.26 14.67
C THR A 164 3.33 -8.47 15.66
N PRO A 165 3.42 -9.51 16.53
CA PRO A 165 2.43 -9.71 17.60
C PRO A 165 2.33 -8.52 18.57
N ALA A 166 3.44 -7.79 18.75
CA ALA A 166 3.45 -6.61 19.61
C ALA A 166 2.58 -5.51 19.01
N GLN A 167 2.73 -5.24 17.71
CA GLN A 167 1.89 -4.27 16.98
C GLN A 167 0.42 -4.67 17.00
N LEU A 168 0.10 -5.96 16.81
CA LEU A 168 -1.28 -6.43 16.90
C LEU A 168 -1.86 -6.15 18.29
N ARG A 169 -1.13 -6.47 19.36
CA ARG A 169 -1.60 -6.20 20.73
C ARG A 169 -1.80 -4.71 21.00
N ALA A 170 -0.88 -3.86 20.53
CA ALA A 170 -0.99 -2.42 20.72
C ALA A 170 -2.24 -1.85 20.02
N VAL A 171 -2.48 -2.26 18.79
CA VAL A 171 -3.64 -1.84 17.99
C VAL A 171 -4.95 -2.31 18.61
N LEU A 172 -5.04 -3.57 19.04
CA LEU A 172 -6.23 -4.12 19.70
C LEU A 172 -6.50 -3.46 21.07
N ALA A 173 -5.45 -3.12 21.82
CA ALA A 173 -5.58 -2.45 23.13
C ALA A 173 -6.05 -0.99 23.01
N ALA A 174 -5.92 -0.36 21.86
CA ALA A 174 -6.36 1.00 21.61
C ALA A 174 -7.90 1.17 21.46
N ASP A 175 -8.68 0.13 21.67
CA ASP A 175 -10.15 0.09 21.76
C ASP A 175 -10.93 0.62 20.53
N HIS A 176 -10.28 0.74 19.38
CA HIS A 176 -10.90 1.35 18.20
C HIS A 176 -10.95 0.44 16.97
N LEU A 177 -10.47 -0.80 17.09
CA LEU A 177 -10.37 -1.70 15.93
C LEU A 177 -11.05 -3.04 16.25
N ASP A 178 -11.98 -3.42 15.40
CA ASP A 178 -12.63 -4.72 15.45
C ASP A 178 -11.61 -5.82 15.10
N GLU A 179 -11.47 -6.83 15.96
CA GLU A 179 -10.60 -8.00 15.73
C GLU A 179 -10.88 -8.70 14.40
N GLY A 180 -12.11 -8.62 13.90
CA GLY A 180 -12.53 -9.23 12.64
C GLY A 180 -11.85 -8.65 11.39
N CYS A 181 -11.32 -7.43 11.47
CA CYS A 181 -10.71 -6.74 10.33
C CYS A 181 -9.18 -6.77 10.31
N LEU A 182 -8.55 -7.43 11.30
CA LEU A 182 -7.09 -7.48 11.45
C LEU A 182 -6.54 -8.87 11.19
N LEU A 183 -5.52 -8.95 10.36
CA LEU A 183 -4.74 -10.16 10.12
C LEU A 183 -3.32 -9.97 10.65
N TYR A 184 -2.78 -11.04 11.23
CA TYR A 184 -1.38 -11.10 11.62
C TYR A 184 -0.59 -11.90 10.57
N THR A 185 0.42 -11.26 9.99
CA THR A 185 1.36 -11.97 9.13
C THR A 185 2.58 -12.36 9.96
N SER A 186 2.82 -13.67 10.11
CA SER A 186 3.99 -14.17 10.85
C SER A 186 5.27 -13.58 10.28
N PRO A 187 6.20 -13.09 11.13
CA PRO A 187 7.51 -12.65 10.67
C PRO A 187 8.27 -13.81 10.04
N SER A 188 9.14 -13.49 9.10
CA SER A 188 10.10 -14.44 8.56
C SER A 188 10.96 -15.03 9.71
N PRO A 189 11.39 -16.31 9.66
CA PRO A 189 12.29 -16.90 10.65
C PRO A 189 13.62 -16.15 10.87
N ARG A 190 13.89 -15.13 10.05
CA ARG A 190 15.08 -14.26 10.18
C ARG A 190 14.91 -13.07 11.12
N ASP A 191 13.70 -12.87 11.65
CA ASP A 191 13.37 -11.72 12.52
C ASP A 191 13.37 -12.07 14.02
N SER A 192 13.94 -13.22 14.40
CA SER A 192 14.12 -13.70 15.79
C SER A 192 15.54 -13.49 16.28
#